data_29977e76f06aeb4d57e21601f51b3fd9
#
_entry.id   29977e76f06aeb4d57e21601f51b3fd9
#
_cell.length_a   1.000
_cell.length_b   1.000
_cell.length_c   1.000
_cell.angle_alpha   90.00
_cell.angle_beta   90.00
_cell.angle_gamma   90.00
#
_symmetry.space_group_name_H-M   'P 1'
#
loop_
_entity.id
_entity.type
_entity.pdbx_description
1 polymer ?
#
loop_
_entity_poly.entity_id
_entity_poly.type
_entity_poly.pdbx_seq_one_letter_code
_entity_poly.pdbx_strand_id
1 'polypeptide(L)'
;MEYSPYQNKYFAILGDSISTLAGYNPVENAVFYDWANKRLAGIYAPEDTWWGRIIDALGGKLLMNESWSGSLVCKHPDCEIQSYGSSDSRTGNLGLGNVQPDVVMVLMGLNDFGWAMRPTPTAEENDLSVFSVAYKAMIGKIKTNYPCAEIWCLTLPVGCWSANPGFEPVMIRGGWHLEDYCRVIRECATETGCRLLDICRLQQPYDTIDGYHPTADGMRTLATSVLEELGKGAQP
;
A
#
# COMPACT_ATOMS: atom_id res chain seq x y z
N MET A 1 30.22 -5.41 -5.21
CA MET A 1 28.84 -5.24 -4.69
C MET A 1 28.41 -3.85 -5.13
N GLU A 2 27.46 -3.74 -6.04
CA GLU A 2 26.87 -2.46 -6.37
C GLU A 2 26.15 -1.91 -5.15
N TYR A 3 26.45 -0.67 -4.79
CA TYR A 3 25.83 0.00 -3.66
C TYR A 3 24.37 0.32 -4.03
N SER A 4 23.41 -0.20 -3.28
CA SER A 4 22.00 0.18 -3.44
C SER A 4 21.86 1.70 -3.19
N PRO A 5 21.18 2.46 -4.05
CA PRO A 5 20.91 3.90 -3.81
C PRO A 5 20.07 4.14 -2.55
N TYR A 6 19.46 3.09 -2.01
CA TYR A 6 18.62 3.12 -0.81
C TYR A 6 19.34 2.66 0.47
N GLN A 7 20.65 2.38 0.38
CA GLN A 7 21.45 1.98 1.54
C GLN A 7 21.37 3.04 2.65
N ASN A 8 20.99 2.63 3.86
CA ASN A 8 20.75 3.48 5.04
C ASN A 8 19.62 4.53 4.91
N LYS A 9 18.81 4.48 3.85
CA LYS A 9 17.65 5.36 3.68
C LYS A 9 16.51 5.00 4.64
N TYR A 10 15.75 6.00 5.06
CA TYR A 10 14.58 5.85 5.93
C TYR A 10 13.32 5.63 5.10
N PHE A 11 12.60 4.55 5.39
CA PHE A 11 11.37 4.17 4.74
C PHE A 11 10.17 4.39 5.65
N ALA A 12 9.12 4.99 5.11
CA ALA A 12 7.80 4.99 5.73
C ALA A 12 6.79 4.24 4.85
N ILE A 13 5.79 3.64 5.49
CA ILE A 13 4.72 2.90 4.83
C ILE A 13 3.38 3.59 5.10
N LEU A 14 2.61 3.86 4.06
CA LEU A 14 1.21 4.22 4.14
C LEU A 14 0.41 3.10 3.48
N GLY A 15 -0.33 2.34 4.28
CA GLY A 15 -1.00 1.13 3.84
C GLY A 15 -2.30 0.83 4.57
N ASP A 16 -2.90 -0.28 4.19
CA ASP A 16 -4.08 -0.87 4.82
C ASP A 16 -3.70 -2.11 5.66
N SER A 17 -4.66 -3.06 5.84
CA SER A 17 -4.47 -4.29 6.62
C SER A 17 -3.28 -5.14 6.16
N ILE A 18 -3.00 -5.18 4.85
CA ILE A 18 -1.91 -5.97 4.26
C ILE A 18 -0.53 -5.51 4.76
N SER A 19 -0.42 -4.25 5.15
CA SER A 19 0.84 -3.63 5.55
C SER A 19 1.02 -3.51 7.07
N THR A 20 -0.02 -3.87 7.87
CA THR A 20 0.06 -3.79 9.34
C THR A 20 0.88 -4.92 9.95
N LEU A 21 1.49 -4.67 11.11
CA LEU A 21 2.12 -5.70 11.96
C LEU A 21 2.12 -5.22 13.41
N ALA A 22 1.57 -6.01 14.32
CA ALA A 22 1.51 -5.67 15.75
C ALA A 22 2.89 -5.34 16.33
N GLY A 23 2.99 -4.17 16.96
CA GLY A 23 4.23 -3.63 17.54
C GLY A 23 5.02 -2.72 16.60
N TYR A 24 4.59 -2.56 15.34
CA TYR A 24 5.25 -1.72 14.32
C TYR A 24 4.36 -0.62 13.75
N ASN A 25 3.11 -0.56 14.16
CA ASN A 25 2.17 0.51 13.85
C ASN A 25 1.95 1.38 15.09
N PRO A 26 1.53 2.65 14.94
CA PRO A 26 1.01 3.45 16.05
C PRO A 26 -0.05 2.69 16.84
N VAL A 27 -0.09 2.88 18.16
CA VAL A 27 -0.95 2.09 19.07
C VAL A 27 -2.46 2.32 18.82
N GLU A 28 -2.80 3.46 18.25
CA GLU A 28 -4.17 3.83 17.87
C GLU A 28 -4.63 3.18 16.57
N ASN A 29 -3.70 2.68 15.74
CA ASN A 29 -4.03 2.11 14.46
C ASN A 29 -4.59 0.69 14.63
N ALA A 30 -5.68 0.38 13.92
CA ALA A 30 -6.16 -0.99 13.82
C ALA A 30 -5.15 -1.86 13.07
N VAL A 31 -4.82 -3.02 13.61
CA VAL A 31 -3.81 -3.95 13.07
C VAL A 31 -4.47 -5.27 12.74
N PHE A 32 -4.25 -5.77 11.51
CA PHE A 32 -4.73 -7.09 11.07
C PHE A 32 -3.81 -8.21 11.55
N TYR A 33 -2.49 -8.08 11.33
CA TYR A 33 -1.51 -9.06 11.79
C TYR A 33 -1.22 -8.87 13.28
N ASP A 34 -2.28 -9.08 14.08
CA ASP A 34 -2.25 -9.17 15.53
C ASP A 34 -1.70 -10.53 15.98
N TRP A 35 -1.84 -10.85 17.27
CA TRP A 35 -1.34 -12.09 17.81
C TRP A 35 -1.94 -13.35 17.17
N ALA A 36 -3.21 -13.34 16.78
CA ALA A 36 -3.90 -14.49 16.20
C ALA A 36 -3.58 -14.63 14.70
N ASN A 37 -3.79 -13.54 13.93
CA ASN A 37 -3.66 -13.56 12.48
C ASN A 37 -2.22 -13.73 12.01
N LYS A 38 -1.22 -13.18 12.72
CA LYS A 38 0.18 -13.40 12.36
C LYS A 38 0.60 -14.86 12.48
N ARG A 39 0.02 -15.64 13.44
CA ARG A 39 0.26 -17.09 13.53
C ARG A 39 -0.33 -17.85 12.35
N LEU A 40 -1.55 -17.50 11.93
CA LEU A 40 -2.21 -18.12 10.78
C LEU A 40 -1.45 -17.83 9.49
N ALA A 41 -0.93 -16.63 9.37
CA ALA A 41 -0.20 -16.19 8.18
C ALA A 41 1.28 -16.60 8.17
N GLY A 42 1.83 -17.03 9.31
CA GLY A 42 3.28 -17.32 9.46
C GLY A 42 4.15 -16.05 9.47
N ILE A 43 3.59 -14.90 9.92
CA ILE A 43 4.27 -13.59 9.95
C ILE A 43 4.54 -13.22 11.40
N TYR A 44 5.81 -13.13 11.79
CA TYR A 44 6.21 -12.89 13.20
C TYR A 44 7.04 -11.62 13.38
N ALA A 45 7.74 -11.20 12.32
CA ALA A 45 8.70 -10.10 12.36
C ALA A 45 8.62 -9.27 11.06
N PRO A 46 9.21 -8.07 11.03
CA PRO A 46 9.26 -7.23 9.81
C PRO A 46 9.80 -7.97 8.58
N GLU A 47 10.79 -8.84 8.76
CA GLU A 47 11.43 -9.65 7.71
C GLU A 47 10.45 -10.62 7.04
N ASP A 48 9.30 -10.88 7.67
CA ASP A 48 8.24 -11.71 7.09
C ASP A 48 7.26 -10.89 6.25
N THR A 49 7.25 -9.57 6.39
CA THR A 49 6.33 -8.67 5.67
C THR A 49 6.89 -8.28 4.30
N TRP A 50 6.01 -7.86 3.39
CA TRP A 50 6.41 -7.38 2.08
C TRP A 50 7.34 -6.14 2.17
N TRP A 51 7.01 -5.19 3.02
CA TRP A 51 7.78 -3.96 3.20
C TRP A 51 9.10 -4.20 3.91
N GLY A 52 9.13 -5.05 4.94
CA GLY A 52 10.35 -5.36 5.66
C GLY A 52 11.38 -6.06 4.77
N ARG A 53 10.92 -7.01 3.93
CA ARG A 53 11.78 -7.69 2.92
C ARG A 53 12.37 -6.71 1.92
N ILE A 54 11.60 -5.73 1.47
CA ILE A 54 12.09 -4.70 0.54
C ILE A 54 13.14 -3.82 1.23
N ILE A 55 12.84 -3.34 2.43
CA ILE A 55 13.75 -2.49 3.20
C ILE A 55 15.08 -3.20 3.45
N ASP A 56 15.04 -4.48 3.85
CA ASP A 56 16.23 -5.29 4.08
C ASP A 56 17.04 -5.50 2.79
N ALA A 57 16.38 -5.90 1.70
CA ALA A 57 17.03 -6.12 0.40
C ALA A 57 17.73 -4.86 -0.14
N LEU A 58 17.21 -3.68 0.17
CA LEU A 58 17.75 -2.39 -0.24
C LEU A 58 18.78 -1.81 0.76
N GLY A 59 18.95 -2.43 1.92
CA GLY A 59 19.82 -1.96 3.01
C GLY A 59 19.30 -0.70 3.70
N GLY A 60 17.96 -0.48 3.66
CA GLY A 60 17.28 0.64 4.27
C GLY A 60 16.95 0.44 5.75
N LYS A 61 16.19 1.36 6.30
CA LYS A 61 15.70 1.36 7.70
C LYS A 61 14.23 1.74 7.75
N LEU A 62 13.42 0.99 8.50
CA LEU A 62 12.06 1.41 8.78
C LEU A 62 12.09 2.66 9.68
N LEU A 63 11.37 3.71 9.26
CA LEU A 63 11.13 4.91 10.06
C LEU A 63 9.75 4.86 10.72
N MET A 64 8.71 4.66 9.90
CA MET A 64 7.31 4.65 10.34
C MET A 64 6.48 3.69 9.50
N ASN A 65 5.59 2.95 10.15
CA ASN A 65 4.54 2.20 9.46
C ASN A 65 3.17 2.74 9.88
N GLU A 66 2.66 3.69 9.11
CA GLU A 66 1.36 4.36 9.32
C GLU A 66 0.20 3.59 8.66
N SER A 67 0.32 2.26 8.53
CA SER A 67 -0.76 1.42 7.99
C SER A 67 -1.88 1.22 9.01
N TRP A 68 -3.13 1.08 8.50
CA TRP A 68 -4.31 0.92 9.32
C TRP A 68 -5.28 -0.10 8.69
N SER A 69 -5.60 -1.16 9.42
CA SER A 69 -6.50 -2.22 8.94
C SER A 69 -7.88 -1.69 8.60
N GLY A 70 -8.38 -2.04 7.40
CA GLY A 70 -9.68 -1.57 6.89
C GLY A 70 -9.67 -0.14 6.34
N SER A 71 -8.53 0.57 6.37
CA SER A 71 -8.45 1.94 5.86
C SER A 71 -8.66 1.99 4.36
N LEU A 72 -9.53 2.90 3.92
CA LEU A 72 -9.65 3.34 2.53
C LEU A 72 -8.66 4.48 2.25
N VAL A 73 -8.47 4.81 0.98
CA VAL A 73 -7.91 6.09 0.55
C VAL A 73 -8.98 7.17 0.64
N CYS A 74 -10.19 6.82 0.22
CA CYS A 74 -11.37 7.68 0.22
C CYS A 74 -11.87 7.99 1.63
N LYS A 75 -12.49 9.16 1.76
CA LYS A 75 -13.39 9.46 2.88
C LYS A 75 -14.76 8.87 2.55
N HIS A 76 -15.18 7.83 3.28
CA HIS A 76 -16.48 7.22 3.06
C HIS A 76 -17.60 8.13 3.59
N PRO A 77 -18.65 8.45 2.80
CA PRO A 77 -19.69 9.41 3.20
C PRO A 77 -20.58 8.90 4.34
N ASP A 78 -20.87 7.59 4.35
CA ASP A 78 -21.89 6.99 5.24
C ASP A 78 -21.27 6.13 6.37
N CYS A 79 -19.96 6.12 6.50
CA CYS A 79 -19.27 5.29 7.46
C CYS A 79 -18.31 6.13 8.31
N GLU A 80 -18.44 6.03 9.62
CA GLU A 80 -17.45 6.58 10.56
C GLU A 80 -16.17 5.75 10.56
N ILE A 81 -15.60 5.52 9.37
CA ILE A 81 -14.28 4.92 9.26
C ILE A 81 -13.31 5.89 9.91
N GLN A 82 -12.72 5.46 11.02
CA GLN A 82 -11.89 6.29 11.89
C GLN A 82 -10.63 6.80 11.19
N SER A 83 -10.22 6.14 10.07
CA SER A 83 -9.02 6.49 9.35
C SER A 83 -9.16 6.26 7.85
N TYR A 84 -8.73 7.23 7.06
CA TYR A 84 -8.62 7.12 5.60
C TYR A 84 -7.29 7.74 5.12
N GLY A 85 -6.70 7.14 4.08
CA GLY A 85 -5.35 7.45 3.60
C GLY A 85 -5.15 8.90 3.18
N SER A 86 -6.22 9.55 2.65
CA SER A 86 -6.17 10.96 2.24
C SER A 86 -6.36 11.96 3.40
N SER A 87 -6.47 11.51 4.66
CA SER A 87 -6.57 12.41 5.82
C SER A 87 -5.25 13.12 6.13
N ASP A 88 -5.35 14.28 6.79
CA ASP A 88 -4.17 15.07 7.16
C ASP A 88 -3.30 14.34 8.18
N SER A 89 -3.92 13.63 9.13
CA SER A 89 -3.20 12.85 10.14
C SER A 89 -2.35 11.75 9.51
N ARG A 90 -2.97 10.91 8.64
CA ARG A 90 -2.28 9.78 8.01
C ARG A 90 -1.13 10.23 7.11
N THR A 91 -1.33 11.30 6.34
CA THR A 91 -0.30 11.85 5.43
C THR A 91 0.75 12.67 6.17
N GLY A 92 0.47 13.15 7.38
CA GLY A 92 1.40 13.94 8.21
C GLY A 92 2.23 13.11 9.19
N ASN A 93 1.82 11.88 9.51
CA ASN A 93 2.46 11.04 10.53
C ASN A 93 3.46 10.02 9.96
N LEU A 94 4.08 10.32 8.81
CA LEU A 94 5.06 9.42 8.16
C LEU A 94 6.50 9.65 8.63
N GLY A 95 6.75 10.72 9.40
CA GLY A 95 8.03 11.01 10.04
C GLY A 95 8.06 10.57 11.51
N LEU A 96 9.23 10.62 12.13
CA LEU A 96 9.42 10.34 13.55
C LEU A 96 10.26 11.44 14.22
N GLY A 97 9.63 12.24 15.07
CA GLY A 97 10.26 13.42 15.63
C GLY A 97 10.71 14.39 14.54
N ASN A 98 12.01 14.69 14.48
CA ASN A 98 12.59 15.57 13.45
C ASN A 98 13.12 14.78 12.23
N VAL A 99 12.98 13.46 12.20
CA VAL A 99 13.43 12.61 11.09
C VAL A 99 12.33 12.47 10.06
N GLN A 100 12.66 12.75 8.81
CA GLN A 100 11.75 12.59 7.68
C GLN A 100 12.08 11.30 6.90
N PRO A 101 11.10 10.67 6.24
CA PRO A 101 11.38 9.54 5.35
C PRO A 101 12.13 10.00 4.10
N ASP A 102 13.05 9.17 3.62
CA ASP A 102 13.63 9.30 2.28
C ASP A 102 12.71 8.68 1.22
N VAL A 103 11.97 7.63 1.61
CA VAL A 103 11.05 6.90 0.74
C VAL A 103 9.72 6.68 1.46
N VAL A 104 8.61 6.93 0.77
CA VAL A 104 7.26 6.59 1.24
C VAL A 104 6.66 5.54 0.30
N MET A 105 6.44 4.33 0.80
CA MET A 105 5.77 3.25 0.07
C MET A 105 4.26 3.31 0.31
N VAL A 106 3.47 3.43 -0.76
CA VAL A 106 2.00 3.48 -0.70
C VAL A 106 1.40 2.25 -1.35
N LEU A 107 0.79 1.38 -0.53
CA LEU A 107 -0.02 0.24 -0.99
C LEU A 107 -1.40 0.38 -0.36
N MET A 108 -2.33 1.04 -1.06
CA MET A 108 -3.70 1.31 -0.61
C MET A 108 -4.66 1.33 -1.81
N GLY A 109 -5.92 0.94 -1.56
CA GLY A 109 -7.00 0.97 -2.54
C GLY A 109 -7.78 -0.34 -2.64
N LEU A 110 -7.30 -1.45 -2.06
CA LEU A 110 -8.05 -2.72 -2.04
C LEU A 110 -9.35 -2.58 -1.22
N ASN A 111 -9.35 -1.82 -0.14
CA ASN A 111 -10.56 -1.53 0.61
C ASN A 111 -11.51 -0.62 -0.18
N ASP A 112 -10.99 0.37 -0.91
CA ASP A 112 -11.80 1.21 -1.80
C ASP A 112 -12.51 0.39 -2.86
N PHE A 113 -11.80 -0.56 -3.49
CA PHE A 113 -12.39 -1.54 -4.38
C PHE A 113 -13.42 -2.42 -3.65
N GLY A 114 -13.09 -2.93 -2.46
CA GLY A 114 -13.97 -3.78 -1.64
C GLY A 114 -15.30 -3.11 -1.27
N TRP A 115 -15.28 -1.79 -1.03
CA TRP A 115 -16.45 -0.96 -0.74
C TRP A 115 -17.10 -0.35 -1.99
N ALA A 116 -16.59 -0.69 -3.18
CA ALA A 116 -17.06 -0.16 -4.46
C ALA A 116 -17.05 1.39 -4.53
N MET A 117 -16.04 2.01 -3.90
CA MET A 117 -15.85 3.46 -4.01
C MET A 117 -15.66 3.81 -5.48
N ARG A 118 -16.31 4.87 -5.96
CA ARG A 118 -16.26 5.27 -7.36
C ARG A 118 -14.81 5.60 -7.78
N PRO A 119 -14.24 4.95 -8.83
CA PRO A 119 -12.84 5.15 -9.20
C PRO A 119 -12.56 6.55 -9.75
N THR A 120 -13.46 7.07 -10.60
CA THR A 120 -13.27 8.35 -11.29
C THR A 120 -14.51 9.22 -11.17
N PRO A 121 -14.37 10.58 -11.19
CA PRO A 121 -15.50 11.48 -11.11
C PRO A 121 -16.36 11.42 -12.39
N THR A 122 -17.63 11.80 -12.29
CA THR A 122 -18.54 11.93 -13.43
C THR A 122 -18.52 13.34 -14.05
N ALA A 123 -17.97 14.31 -13.33
CA ALA A 123 -17.76 15.70 -13.72
C ALA A 123 -16.54 16.27 -12.98
N GLU A 124 -16.21 17.54 -13.13
CA GLU A 124 -15.23 18.21 -12.29
C GLU A 124 -15.72 18.23 -10.83
N GLU A 125 -15.18 17.35 -10.05
CA GLU A 125 -15.60 17.04 -8.69
C GLU A 125 -14.35 17.00 -7.79
N ASN A 126 -14.41 17.69 -6.64
CA ASN A 126 -13.34 17.68 -5.64
C ASN A 126 -13.83 16.95 -4.38
N ASP A 127 -14.41 15.77 -4.58
CA ASP A 127 -15.00 14.95 -3.51
C ASP A 127 -14.06 13.80 -3.15
N LEU A 128 -13.60 13.77 -1.89
CA LEU A 128 -12.74 12.74 -1.36
C LEU A 128 -13.43 11.36 -1.24
N SER A 129 -14.72 11.23 -1.55
CA SER A 129 -15.39 9.94 -1.72
C SER A 129 -15.10 9.29 -3.07
N VAL A 130 -14.44 10.01 -4.00
CA VAL A 130 -14.01 9.51 -5.31
C VAL A 130 -12.54 9.11 -5.25
N PHE A 131 -12.23 7.89 -5.63
CA PHE A 131 -10.89 7.31 -5.43
C PHE A 131 -9.77 8.12 -6.11
N SER A 132 -9.95 8.55 -7.36
CA SER A 132 -8.92 9.35 -8.07
C SER A 132 -8.67 10.70 -7.40
N VAL A 133 -9.72 11.34 -6.88
CA VAL A 133 -9.62 12.62 -6.16
C VAL A 133 -8.90 12.41 -4.83
N ALA A 134 -9.32 11.40 -4.07
CA ALA A 134 -8.73 11.08 -2.77
C ALA A 134 -7.26 10.64 -2.89
N TYR A 135 -6.95 9.78 -3.88
CA TYR A 135 -5.59 9.30 -4.11
C TYR A 135 -4.64 10.44 -4.48
N LYS A 136 -5.07 11.33 -5.40
CA LYS A 136 -4.30 12.51 -5.78
C LYS A 136 -4.12 13.50 -4.62
N ALA A 137 -5.16 13.71 -3.80
CA ALA A 137 -5.09 14.53 -2.60
C ALA A 137 -4.10 13.93 -1.57
N MET A 138 -4.14 12.61 -1.36
CA MET A 138 -3.21 11.88 -0.49
C MET A 138 -1.76 12.10 -0.92
N ILE A 139 -1.44 11.87 -2.19
CA ILE A 139 -0.09 12.08 -2.73
C ILE A 139 0.35 13.55 -2.62
N GLY A 140 -0.54 14.49 -2.94
CA GLY A 140 -0.27 15.92 -2.81
C GLY A 140 0.10 16.34 -1.39
N LYS A 141 -0.64 15.82 -0.39
CA LYS A 141 -0.35 16.07 1.03
C LYS A 141 0.98 15.46 1.48
N ILE A 142 1.28 14.22 1.05
CA ILE A 142 2.58 13.59 1.36
C ILE A 142 3.73 14.43 0.80
N LYS A 143 3.62 14.89 -0.45
CA LYS A 143 4.63 15.76 -1.07
C LYS A 143 4.80 17.10 -0.36
N THR A 144 3.72 17.65 0.15
CA THR A 144 3.76 18.89 0.94
C THR A 144 4.46 18.68 2.28
N ASN A 145 4.15 17.59 2.98
CA ASN A 145 4.70 17.28 4.28
C ASN A 145 6.15 16.79 4.20
N TYR A 146 6.51 16.06 3.12
CA TYR A 146 7.82 15.43 2.93
C TYR A 146 8.37 15.72 1.53
N PRO A 147 8.76 16.96 1.25
CA PRO A 147 9.11 17.40 -0.12
C PRO A 147 10.37 16.74 -0.69
N CYS A 148 11.21 16.14 0.15
CA CYS A 148 12.42 15.43 -0.27
C CYS A 148 12.24 13.92 -0.38
N ALA A 149 11.07 13.37 0.01
CA ALA A 149 10.81 11.94 -0.05
C ALA A 149 10.49 11.49 -1.47
N GLU A 150 11.07 10.38 -1.90
CA GLU A 150 10.60 9.63 -3.06
C GLU A 150 9.33 8.88 -2.69
N ILE A 151 8.23 9.07 -3.45
CA ILE A 151 6.96 8.38 -3.20
C ILE A 151 6.82 7.25 -4.20
N TRP A 152 6.62 6.03 -3.69
CA TRP A 152 6.37 4.83 -4.48
C TRP A 152 4.89 4.49 -4.45
N CYS A 153 4.22 4.59 -5.59
CA CYS A 153 2.83 4.22 -5.75
C CYS A 153 2.76 2.78 -6.28
N LEU A 154 2.23 1.86 -5.48
CA LEU A 154 2.06 0.46 -5.84
C LEU A 154 0.65 0.24 -6.38
N THR A 155 0.51 -0.43 -7.54
CA THR A 155 -0.80 -0.90 -8.02
C THR A 155 -1.28 -2.10 -7.19
N LEU A 156 -2.57 -2.41 -7.28
CA LEU A 156 -3.23 -3.38 -6.42
C LEU A 156 -3.00 -4.82 -6.92
N PRO A 157 -2.36 -5.67 -6.13
CA PRO A 157 -2.12 -7.06 -6.50
C PRO A 157 -3.37 -7.92 -6.27
N VAL A 158 -3.42 -9.10 -6.90
CA VAL A 158 -4.51 -10.07 -6.75
C VAL A 158 -4.08 -11.19 -5.82
N GLY A 159 -4.90 -11.48 -4.81
CA GLY A 159 -4.69 -12.62 -3.92
C GLY A 159 -5.18 -13.95 -4.51
N CYS A 160 -4.53 -15.04 -4.14
CA CYS A 160 -5.06 -16.40 -4.27
C CYS A 160 -5.16 -17.04 -2.88
N TRP A 161 -5.90 -18.12 -2.77
CA TRP A 161 -6.05 -18.83 -1.49
C TRP A 161 -5.73 -20.31 -1.70
N SER A 162 -4.47 -20.68 -1.54
CA SER A 162 -3.98 -22.03 -1.81
C SER A 162 -4.64 -23.09 -0.93
N ALA A 163 -5.07 -22.75 0.28
CA ALA A 163 -5.82 -23.64 1.16
C ALA A 163 -7.28 -23.84 0.74
N ASN A 164 -7.79 -23.08 -0.24
CA ASN A 164 -9.12 -23.22 -0.83
C ASN A 164 -9.03 -23.23 -2.36
N PRO A 165 -8.81 -24.40 -3.00
CA PRO A 165 -8.64 -24.51 -4.45
C PRO A 165 -9.83 -24.03 -5.30
N GLY A 166 -11.01 -23.87 -4.69
CA GLY A 166 -12.21 -23.31 -5.33
C GLY A 166 -12.34 -21.79 -5.18
N PHE A 167 -11.36 -21.12 -4.56
CA PHE A 167 -11.40 -19.66 -4.41
C PHE A 167 -11.13 -18.98 -5.75
N GLU A 168 -12.04 -18.09 -6.12
CA GLU A 168 -11.86 -17.18 -7.26
C GLU A 168 -11.75 -15.75 -6.73
N PRO A 169 -10.69 -15.01 -7.11
CA PRO A 169 -10.53 -13.63 -6.66
C PRO A 169 -11.64 -12.76 -7.25
N VAL A 170 -12.18 -11.88 -6.42
CA VAL A 170 -13.18 -10.92 -6.86
C VAL A 170 -12.49 -9.84 -7.68
N MET A 171 -12.85 -9.71 -8.96
CA MET A 171 -12.28 -8.73 -9.88
C MET A 171 -13.24 -7.58 -10.20
N ILE A 172 -14.51 -7.67 -9.79
CA ILE A 172 -15.56 -6.66 -10.02
C ILE A 172 -16.35 -6.44 -8.74
N ARG A 173 -16.50 -5.19 -8.34
CA ARG A 173 -17.32 -4.76 -7.20
C ARG A 173 -18.16 -3.55 -7.58
N GLY A 174 -19.46 -3.58 -7.31
CA GLY A 174 -20.35 -2.46 -7.61
C GLY A 174 -20.32 -1.98 -9.07
N GLY A 175 -19.98 -2.86 -10.01
CA GLY A 175 -19.79 -2.52 -11.42
C GLY A 175 -18.40 -2.01 -11.81
N TRP A 176 -17.47 -1.85 -10.86
CA TRP A 176 -16.10 -1.42 -11.08
C TRP A 176 -15.13 -2.58 -11.08
N HIS A 177 -14.17 -2.58 -12.03
CA HIS A 177 -13.10 -3.56 -12.07
C HIS A 177 -11.93 -3.13 -11.16
N LEU A 178 -11.20 -4.10 -10.59
CA LEU A 178 -9.97 -3.82 -9.84
C LEU A 178 -8.97 -3.01 -10.70
N GLU A 179 -8.94 -3.28 -12.00
CA GLU A 179 -8.10 -2.56 -12.97
C GLU A 179 -8.45 -1.08 -13.08
N ASP A 180 -9.69 -0.65 -12.80
CA ASP A 180 -10.04 0.78 -12.79
C ASP A 180 -9.29 1.54 -11.69
N TYR A 181 -9.07 0.90 -10.54
CA TYR A 181 -8.28 1.45 -9.43
C TYR A 181 -6.78 1.44 -9.76
N CYS A 182 -6.28 0.35 -10.35
CA CYS A 182 -4.89 0.28 -10.82
C CYS A 182 -4.59 1.37 -11.85
N ARG A 183 -5.51 1.63 -12.77
CA ARG A 183 -5.41 2.70 -13.78
C ARG A 183 -5.32 4.08 -13.11
N VAL A 184 -6.16 4.37 -12.13
CA VAL A 184 -6.09 5.62 -11.34
C VAL A 184 -4.74 5.79 -10.66
N ILE A 185 -4.18 4.73 -10.06
CA ILE A 185 -2.87 4.78 -9.42
C ILE A 185 -1.78 5.11 -10.44
N ARG A 186 -1.79 4.48 -11.63
CA ARG A 186 -0.84 4.76 -12.74
C ARG A 186 -0.92 6.20 -13.21
N GLU A 187 -2.13 6.68 -13.46
CA GLU A 187 -2.39 8.06 -13.89
C GLU A 187 -1.88 9.05 -12.83
N CYS A 188 -2.26 8.85 -11.57
CA CYS A 188 -1.82 9.71 -10.47
C CYS A 188 -0.29 9.71 -10.29
N ALA A 189 0.36 8.56 -10.33
CA ALA A 189 1.81 8.46 -10.23
C ALA A 189 2.50 9.24 -11.35
N THR A 190 2.01 9.10 -12.58
CA THR A 190 2.53 9.81 -13.76
C THR A 190 2.34 11.33 -13.63
N GLU A 191 1.13 11.78 -13.31
CA GLU A 191 0.80 13.20 -13.20
C GLU A 191 1.55 13.90 -12.07
N THR A 192 1.81 13.18 -10.98
CA THR A 192 2.48 13.75 -9.80
C THR A 192 4.00 13.54 -9.82
N GLY A 193 4.55 12.81 -10.80
CA GLY A 193 5.97 12.49 -10.86
C GLY A 193 6.42 11.57 -9.72
N CYS A 194 5.53 10.70 -9.23
CA CYS A 194 5.87 9.65 -8.27
C CYS A 194 6.40 8.41 -8.99
N ARG A 195 7.13 7.59 -8.27
CA ARG A 195 7.58 6.30 -8.82
C ARG A 195 6.42 5.31 -8.84
N LEU A 196 6.07 4.84 -10.03
CA LEU A 196 5.11 3.77 -10.21
C LEU A 196 5.79 2.41 -10.05
N LEU A 197 5.23 1.53 -9.23
CA LEU A 197 5.58 0.12 -9.12
C LEU A 197 4.33 -0.69 -9.51
N ASP A 198 4.25 -1.08 -10.78
CA ASP A 198 3.06 -1.65 -11.40
C ASP A 198 2.99 -3.18 -11.19
N ILE A 199 2.87 -3.59 -9.94
CA ILE A 199 2.86 -5.01 -9.54
C ILE A 199 1.61 -5.75 -10.04
N CYS A 200 0.49 -5.07 -10.25
CA CYS A 200 -0.72 -5.67 -10.84
C CYS A 200 -0.43 -6.24 -12.23
N ARG A 201 0.37 -5.54 -13.03
CA ARG A 201 0.71 -5.95 -14.39
C ARG A 201 1.54 -7.23 -14.45
N LEU A 202 2.23 -7.60 -13.39
CA LEU A 202 3.01 -8.84 -13.33
C LEU A 202 2.13 -10.09 -13.29
N GLN A 203 0.85 -9.94 -12.94
CA GLN A 203 -0.13 -11.04 -12.83
C GLN A 203 0.37 -12.19 -11.95
N GLN A 204 1.13 -11.88 -10.91
CA GLN A 204 1.64 -12.83 -9.94
C GLN A 204 0.73 -12.81 -8.71
N PRO A 205 -0.22 -13.75 -8.58
CA PRO A 205 -1.08 -13.80 -7.41
C PRO A 205 -0.27 -14.17 -6.17
N TYR A 206 -0.52 -13.48 -5.06
CA TYR A 206 0.09 -13.78 -3.77
C TYR A 206 -0.80 -14.70 -2.93
N ASP A 207 -0.21 -15.66 -2.22
CA ASP A 207 -0.96 -16.56 -1.36
C ASP A 207 -1.50 -15.86 -0.11
N THR A 208 -2.71 -16.26 0.32
CA THR A 208 -3.47 -15.61 1.38
C THR A 208 -4.05 -16.61 2.38
N ILE A 209 -4.45 -16.11 3.56
CA ILE A 209 -5.18 -16.89 4.57
C ILE A 209 -6.70 -16.85 4.37
N ASP A 210 -7.24 -15.92 3.58
CA ASP A 210 -8.68 -15.63 3.45
C ASP A 210 -9.10 -15.09 2.08
N GLY A 211 -8.19 -15.09 1.11
CA GLY A 211 -8.40 -14.52 -0.23
C GLY A 211 -7.90 -13.09 -0.39
N TYR A 212 -7.53 -12.40 0.70
CA TYR A 212 -7.09 -11.00 0.70
C TYR A 212 -5.77 -10.79 1.45
N HIS A 213 -5.63 -11.36 2.64
CA HIS A 213 -4.50 -11.10 3.53
C HIS A 213 -3.37 -12.11 3.30
N PRO A 214 -2.19 -11.64 2.90
CA PRO A 214 -1.06 -12.50 2.56
C PRO A 214 -0.61 -13.43 3.69
N THR A 215 -0.23 -14.65 3.31
CA THR A 215 0.66 -15.50 4.11
C THR A 215 2.09 -14.97 4.04
N ALA A 216 3.02 -15.54 4.83
CA ALA A 216 4.45 -15.21 4.73
C ALA A 216 5.01 -15.45 3.30
N ASP A 217 4.50 -16.47 2.58
CA ASP A 217 4.84 -16.74 1.19
C ASP A 217 4.22 -15.69 0.25
N GLY A 218 2.97 -15.28 0.52
CA GLY A 218 2.34 -14.17 -0.19
C GLY A 218 3.08 -12.85 0.00
N MET A 219 3.54 -12.55 1.21
CA MET A 219 4.37 -11.38 1.48
C MET A 219 5.70 -11.41 0.71
N ARG A 220 6.32 -12.61 0.57
CA ARG A 220 7.52 -12.78 -0.23
C ARG A 220 7.25 -12.53 -1.72
N THR A 221 6.13 -13.03 -2.24
CA THR A 221 5.71 -12.78 -3.62
C THR A 221 5.52 -11.29 -3.88
N LEU A 222 4.82 -10.56 -2.99
CA LEU A 222 4.64 -9.12 -3.10
C LEU A 222 5.98 -8.37 -3.09
N ALA A 223 6.89 -8.71 -2.17
CA ALA A 223 8.21 -8.09 -2.10
C ALA A 223 9.02 -8.33 -3.37
N THR A 224 9.01 -9.56 -3.90
CA THR A 224 9.70 -9.91 -5.14
C THR A 224 9.14 -9.10 -6.32
N SER A 225 7.82 -9.01 -6.45
CA SER A 225 7.17 -8.21 -7.50
C SER A 225 7.56 -6.73 -7.44
N VAL A 226 7.63 -6.16 -6.25
CA VAL A 226 8.05 -4.76 -6.06
C VAL A 226 9.51 -4.57 -6.44
N LEU A 227 10.41 -5.47 -6.02
CA LEU A 227 11.83 -5.40 -6.36
C LEU A 227 12.09 -5.59 -7.86
N GLU A 228 11.31 -6.44 -8.54
CA GLU A 228 11.35 -6.60 -10.00
C GLU A 228 10.95 -5.30 -10.72
N GLU A 229 9.84 -4.66 -10.30
CA GLU A 229 9.42 -3.38 -10.88
C GLU A 229 10.43 -2.26 -10.59
N LEU A 230 11.03 -2.26 -9.40
CA LEU A 230 12.06 -1.30 -9.01
C LEU A 230 13.30 -1.43 -9.91
N GLY A 231 13.73 -2.66 -10.23
CA GLY A 231 14.86 -2.95 -11.10
C GLY A 231 14.66 -2.52 -12.55
N LYS A 232 13.42 -2.56 -13.08
CA LYS A 232 13.10 -2.11 -14.45
C LYS A 232 13.29 -0.60 -14.65
N GLY A 233 13.12 0.19 -13.60
CA GLY A 233 13.32 1.65 -13.64
C GLY A 233 14.78 2.09 -13.52
N ALA A 234 15.70 1.17 -13.28
CA ALA A 234 17.13 1.44 -13.11
C ALA A 234 17.98 1.18 -14.38
N GLN A 235 17.33 0.85 -15.53
CA GLN A 235 18.05 0.76 -16.79
C GLN A 235 18.18 2.16 -17.39
N PRO A 236 19.43 2.56 -17.79
CA PRO A 236 19.73 3.88 -18.34
C PRO A 236 19.09 4.12 -19.69
#